data_f00d64b648ffd5ad6ff90d036db83085
#
_entry.id   f00d64b648ffd5ad6ff90d036db83085
#
_cell.length_a   1.000
_cell.length_b   1.000
_cell.length_c   1.000
_cell.angle_alpha   90.00
_cell.angle_beta   90.00
_cell.angle_gamma   90.00
#
_symmetry.space_group_name_H-M   'P 1'
#
loop_
_entity.id
_entity.type
_entity.pdbx_description
1 polymer ?
#
loop_
_entity_poly.entity_id
_entity_poly.type
_entity_poly.pdbx_seq_one_letter_code
_entity_poly.pdbx_strand_id
1 'polypeptide(L)'
;EAIWDLPEGYLDAIQKPGKWLRVQGFISFSRFENDIVLEPLAVQAAEAPVRVDTAPEKRVELHLHTTMSMMDALTKTGEAVATAARWGHRAIAITDHGVASSFPAALNASKNKVAGTDQNIKILYGCEGYYVNDVDDRIAVHGTASLPLDGEFVAFDLETTGLSAQHDEITEIGAVILRDG
;
A
#
# COMPACT_ATOMS: atom_id res chain seq x y z
N GLU A 1 15.16 36.71 -5.67
CA GLU A 1 15.75 37.24 -6.92
C GLU A 1 16.52 36.17 -7.71
N ALA A 2 17.22 35.25 -7.08
CA ALA A 2 18.05 34.27 -7.78
C ALA A 2 17.28 33.23 -8.65
N ILE A 3 16.01 33.06 -8.45
CA ILE A 3 15.21 32.10 -9.23
C ILE A 3 14.82 32.64 -10.60
N TRP A 4 14.79 33.97 -10.75
CA TRP A 4 14.30 34.64 -11.94
C TRP A 4 15.37 34.87 -13.00
N ASP A 5 16.64 34.59 -12.66
CA ASP A 5 17.78 34.64 -13.60
C ASP A 5 18.07 33.29 -14.30
N LEU A 6 17.15 32.34 -14.20
CA LEU A 6 17.30 31.06 -14.90
C LEU A 6 17.10 31.25 -16.42
N PRO A 7 17.83 30.49 -17.24
CA PRO A 7 17.63 30.53 -18.69
C PRO A 7 16.16 30.27 -19.05
N GLU A 8 15.67 31.01 -20.05
CA GLU A 8 14.32 30.85 -20.56
C GLU A 8 14.04 29.37 -20.91
N GLY A 9 12.91 28.87 -20.43
CA GLY A 9 12.51 27.44 -20.59
C GLY A 9 13.22 26.45 -19.68
N TYR A 10 14.15 26.85 -18.80
CA TYR A 10 14.83 25.94 -17.90
C TYR A 10 13.82 25.32 -16.91
N LEU A 11 12.95 26.11 -16.30
CA LEU A 11 11.91 25.62 -15.40
C LEU A 11 10.95 24.66 -16.12
N ASP A 12 10.53 24.98 -17.33
CA ASP A 12 9.66 24.12 -18.14
C ASP A 12 10.32 22.77 -18.46
N ALA A 13 11.64 22.76 -18.62
CA ALA A 13 12.39 21.54 -18.87
C ALA A 13 12.50 20.64 -17.65
N ILE A 14 12.58 21.21 -16.43
CA ILE A 14 12.80 20.46 -15.19
C ILE A 14 11.51 20.18 -14.41
N GLN A 15 10.44 20.97 -14.57
CA GLN A 15 9.16 20.80 -13.87
C GLN A 15 8.22 19.74 -14.49
N LYS A 16 8.75 18.83 -15.30
CA LYS A 16 7.95 17.76 -15.89
C LYS A 16 7.65 16.69 -14.86
N PRO A 17 6.43 16.11 -14.86
CA PRO A 17 6.12 14.98 -14.01
C PRO A 17 7.14 13.85 -14.16
N GLY A 18 7.56 13.27 -13.03
CA GLY A 18 8.57 12.22 -12.99
C GLY A 18 10.02 12.70 -13.02
N LYS A 19 10.28 14.01 -13.04
CA LYS A 19 11.62 14.59 -12.86
C LYS A 19 11.92 14.81 -11.38
N TRP A 20 13.17 14.59 -11.03
CA TRP A 20 13.68 14.89 -9.69
C TRP A 20 14.34 16.25 -9.67
N LEU A 21 14.06 16.98 -8.61
CA LEU A 21 14.63 18.32 -8.41
C LEU A 21 15.31 18.36 -7.05
N ARG A 22 16.42 19.08 -6.99
CA ARG A 22 17.03 19.53 -5.74
C ARG A 22 16.60 20.98 -5.54
N VAL A 23 15.90 21.23 -4.45
CA VAL A 23 15.39 22.55 -4.11
C VAL A 23 16.07 23.02 -2.83
N GLN A 24 16.60 24.24 -2.83
CA GLN A 24 17.07 24.95 -1.65
C GLN A 24 16.11 26.09 -1.38
N GLY A 25 15.68 26.27 -0.14
CA GLY A 25 14.72 27.30 0.23
C GLY A 25 14.43 27.34 1.71
N PHE A 26 13.42 28.10 2.07
CA PHE A 26 12.92 28.22 3.43
C PHE A 26 11.57 27.54 3.56
N ILE A 27 11.32 26.98 4.72
CA ILE A 27 9.99 26.48 5.09
C ILE A 27 9.27 27.63 5.79
N SER A 28 8.09 27.99 5.28
CA SER A 28 7.25 29.04 5.83
C SER A 28 5.79 28.61 5.88
N PHE A 29 4.97 29.29 6.67
CA PHE A 29 3.53 29.09 6.66
C PHE A 29 2.88 30.07 5.68
N SER A 30 2.29 29.55 4.62
CA SER A 30 1.52 30.32 3.67
C SER A 30 0.10 30.53 4.19
N ARG A 31 -0.26 31.79 4.43
CA ARG A 31 -1.65 32.15 4.78
C ARG A 31 -2.62 31.95 3.61
N PHE A 32 -2.12 31.97 2.40
CA PHE A 32 -2.93 31.80 1.19
C PHE A 32 -3.32 30.33 1.01
N GLU A 33 -2.34 29.43 1.13
CA GLU A 33 -2.57 27.97 1.04
C GLU A 33 -3.10 27.37 2.36
N ASN A 34 -2.98 28.11 3.45
CA ASN A 34 -3.26 27.67 4.83
C ASN A 34 -2.47 26.41 5.19
N ASP A 35 -1.23 26.33 4.73
CA ASP A 35 -0.34 25.18 4.90
C ASP A 35 1.14 25.59 4.96
N ILE A 36 1.98 24.63 5.35
CA ILE A 36 3.43 24.78 5.33
C ILE A 36 3.92 24.64 3.89
N VAL A 37 4.59 25.65 3.37
CA VAL A 37 5.14 25.67 2.01
C VAL A 37 6.65 25.78 2.03
N LEU A 38 7.29 25.30 0.97
CA LEU A 38 8.70 25.52 0.69
C LEU A 38 8.82 26.73 -0.28
N GLU A 39 9.40 27.82 0.20
CA GLU A 39 9.75 28.96 -0.62
C GLU A 39 11.12 28.74 -1.27
N PRO A 40 11.19 28.45 -2.58
CA PRO A 40 12.44 28.07 -3.20
C PRO A 40 13.32 29.28 -3.46
N LEU A 41 14.60 29.17 -3.11
CA LEU A 41 15.65 30.13 -3.49
C LEU A 41 16.45 29.68 -4.72
N ALA A 42 16.63 28.35 -4.84
CA ALA A 42 17.32 27.74 -5.96
C ALA A 42 16.71 26.38 -6.29
N VAL A 43 16.63 26.08 -7.57
CA VAL A 43 16.12 24.81 -8.09
C VAL A 43 17.11 24.26 -9.10
N GLN A 44 17.43 22.97 -9.00
CA GLN A 44 18.34 22.28 -9.89
C GLN A 44 17.76 20.91 -10.28
N ALA A 45 17.95 20.53 -11.53
CA ALA A 45 17.66 19.15 -11.95
C ALA A 45 18.52 18.18 -11.14
N ALA A 46 17.92 17.08 -10.71
CA ALA A 46 18.58 16.03 -9.94
C ALA A 46 18.27 14.66 -10.52
N GLU A 47 19.09 13.69 -10.20
CA GLU A 47 18.80 12.29 -10.48
C GLU A 47 18.02 11.69 -9.31
N ALA A 48 17.13 10.74 -9.64
CA ALA A 48 16.40 9.99 -8.63
C ALA A 48 17.38 9.27 -7.69
N PRO A 49 17.23 9.38 -6.37
CA PRO A 49 18.07 8.59 -5.46
C PRO A 49 17.79 7.10 -5.68
N VAL A 50 18.79 6.39 -6.14
CA VAL A 50 18.71 4.93 -6.32
C VAL A 50 18.96 4.28 -4.98
N ARG A 51 17.93 3.67 -4.42
CA ARG A 51 18.10 2.80 -3.25
C ARG A 51 18.74 1.49 -3.69
N VAL A 52 19.75 1.07 -2.96
CA VAL A 52 20.44 -0.21 -3.15
C VAL A 52 20.43 -0.97 -1.84
N ASP A 53 20.36 -2.27 -1.92
CA ASP A 53 20.60 -3.15 -0.79
C ASP A 53 22.09 -3.43 -0.71
N THR A 54 22.75 -2.97 0.36
CA THR A 54 24.18 -3.14 0.60
C THR A 54 24.49 -4.34 1.49
N ALA A 55 23.51 -5.12 1.93
CA ALA A 55 23.72 -6.31 2.73
C ALA A 55 24.59 -7.33 1.95
N PRO A 56 25.66 -7.88 2.57
CA PRO A 56 26.52 -8.86 1.91
C PRO A 56 25.77 -10.17 1.61
N GLU A 57 24.88 -10.58 2.50
CA GLU A 57 23.97 -11.71 2.30
C GLU A 57 22.55 -11.21 2.09
N LYS A 58 21.92 -11.67 1.02
CA LYS A 58 20.55 -11.25 0.65
C LYS A 58 19.53 -12.17 1.31
N ARG A 59 18.69 -11.58 2.14
CA ARG A 59 17.53 -12.25 2.72
C ARG A 59 16.45 -12.47 1.65
N VAL A 60 15.77 -13.60 1.68
CA VAL A 60 14.53 -13.79 0.92
C VAL A 60 13.38 -13.17 1.70
N GLU A 61 12.63 -12.28 1.07
CA GLU A 61 11.39 -11.78 1.65
C GLU A 61 10.32 -12.86 1.58
N LEU A 62 9.74 -13.21 2.71
CA LEU A 62 8.76 -14.30 2.83
C LEU A 62 7.35 -13.81 3.15
N HIS A 63 7.18 -12.52 3.44
CA HIS A 63 5.91 -11.92 3.80
C HIS A 63 5.77 -10.54 3.16
N LEU A 64 5.11 -10.48 2.02
CA LEU A 64 4.92 -9.26 1.24
C LEU A 64 3.47 -9.13 0.79
N HIS A 65 2.89 -7.98 1.10
CA HIS A 65 1.59 -7.56 0.58
C HIS A 65 1.78 -6.62 -0.61
N THR A 66 0.98 -6.81 -1.64
CA THR A 66 0.93 -5.94 -2.82
C THR A 66 -0.35 -5.09 -2.81
N THR A 67 -0.53 -4.26 -3.84
CA THR A 67 -1.78 -3.51 -4.03
C THR A 67 -3.03 -4.40 -4.14
N MET A 68 -2.88 -5.73 -4.22
CA MET A 68 -4.00 -6.67 -4.19
C MET A 68 -4.49 -6.94 -2.76
N SER A 69 -3.70 -6.62 -1.74
CA SER A 69 -4.13 -6.49 -0.34
C SER A 69 -4.75 -5.10 -0.17
N MET A 70 -6.02 -4.98 -0.54
CA MET A 70 -6.74 -3.69 -0.57
C MET A 70 -6.72 -3.01 0.79
N MET A 71 -6.53 -1.68 0.79
CA MET A 71 -6.42 -0.82 1.97
C MET A 71 -5.23 -1.11 2.89
N ASP A 72 -4.31 -2.00 2.50
CA ASP A 72 -3.17 -2.39 3.31
C ASP A 72 -1.83 -2.00 2.66
N ALA A 73 -1.65 -2.28 1.35
CA ALA A 73 -0.38 -2.07 0.69
C ALA A 73 -0.46 -1.22 -0.59
N LEU A 74 0.61 -0.46 -0.85
CA LEU A 74 0.77 0.39 -2.04
C LEU A 74 1.77 -0.16 -3.05
N THR A 75 2.47 -1.25 -2.72
CA THR A 75 3.53 -1.81 -3.54
C THR A 75 2.96 -2.61 -4.70
N LYS A 76 3.30 -2.25 -5.92
CA LYS A 76 2.91 -3.04 -7.10
C LYS A 76 3.76 -4.29 -7.20
N THR A 77 3.13 -5.42 -7.48
CA THR A 77 3.78 -6.74 -7.59
C THR A 77 5.00 -6.73 -8.49
N GLY A 78 4.86 -6.19 -9.72
CA GLY A 78 5.95 -6.15 -10.68
C GLY A 78 7.16 -5.31 -10.22
N GLU A 79 6.89 -4.19 -9.56
CA GLU A 79 7.93 -3.30 -9.02
C GLU A 79 8.68 -3.94 -7.84
N ALA A 80 7.98 -4.65 -6.96
CA ALA A 80 8.58 -5.39 -5.85
C ALA A 80 9.54 -6.47 -6.37
N VAL A 81 9.07 -7.29 -7.29
CA VAL A 81 9.86 -8.38 -7.89
C VAL A 81 11.08 -7.84 -8.65
N ALA A 82 10.90 -6.81 -9.48
CA ALA A 82 11.99 -6.19 -10.22
C ALA A 82 13.03 -5.56 -9.28
N THR A 83 12.59 -4.96 -8.18
CA THR A 83 13.48 -4.37 -7.18
C THR A 83 14.28 -5.44 -6.45
N ALA A 84 13.64 -6.52 -6.00
CA ALA A 84 14.32 -7.64 -5.38
C ALA A 84 15.38 -8.26 -6.30
N ALA A 85 15.04 -8.47 -7.57
CA ALA A 85 15.97 -8.96 -8.57
C ALA A 85 17.17 -8.02 -8.77
N ARG A 86 16.92 -6.71 -8.90
CA ARG A 86 17.96 -5.68 -9.04
C ARG A 86 18.88 -5.61 -7.82
N TRP A 87 18.38 -5.89 -6.62
CA TRP A 87 19.16 -5.93 -5.40
C TRP A 87 19.89 -7.25 -5.17
N GLY A 88 19.73 -8.23 -6.05
CA GLY A 88 20.42 -9.52 -5.97
C GLY A 88 19.71 -10.56 -5.12
N HIS A 89 18.45 -10.35 -4.74
CA HIS A 89 17.67 -11.36 -4.04
C HIS A 89 17.35 -12.52 -4.98
N ARG A 90 17.56 -13.76 -4.52
CA ARG A 90 17.34 -14.97 -5.32
C ARG A 90 15.86 -15.34 -5.48
N ALA A 91 15.06 -14.93 -4.50
CA ALA A 91 13.64 -15.21 -4.44
C ALA A 91 12.89 -14.09 -3.69
N ILE A 92 11.59 -14.04 -3.89
CA ILE A 92 10.66 -13.19 -3.15
C ILE A 92 9.32 -13.93 -3.03
N ALA A 93 8.70 -13.89 -1.85
CA ALA A 93 7.33 -14.35 -1.69
C ALA A 93 6.34 -13.23 -2.02
N ILE A 94 5.17 -13.63 -2.50
CA ILE A 94 3.99 -12.80 -2.63
C ILE A 94 2.90 -13.44 -1.78
N THR A 95 2.44 -12.73 -0.75
CA THR A 95 1.59 -13.28 0.31
C THR A 95 0.46 -12.30 0.66
N ASP A 96 -0.32 -11.93 -0.34
CA ASP A 96 -1.45 -11.02 -0.14
C ASP A 96 -2.51 -11.61 0.79
N HIS A 97 -3.28 -10.76 1.44
CA HIS A 97 -4.36 -11.13 2.35
C HIS A 97 -5.48 -11.90 1.64
N GLY A 98 -5.59 -13.19 1.90
CA GLY A 98 -6.69 -14.03 1.47
C GLY A 98 -6.88 -14.17 -0.04
N VAL A 99 -5.97 -13.63 -0.89
CA VAL A 99 -6.13 -13.58 -2.34
C VAL A 99 -4.87 -14.02 -3.09
N ALA A 100 -5.06 -14.49 -4.33
CA ALA A 100 -4.01 -14.86 -5.27
C ALA A 100 -3.96 -13.92 -6.51
N SER A 101 -4.61 -12.77 -6.44
CA SER A 101 -4.82 -11.87 -7.59
C SER A 101 -3.52 -11.28 -8.16
N SER A 102 -2.45 -11.21 -7.37
CA SER A 102 -1.12 -10.77 -7.78
C SER A 102 -0.30 -11.81 -8.56
N PHE A 103 -0.69 -13.09 -8.54
CA PHE A 103 0.11 -14.18 -9.11
C PHE A 103 0.42 -14.04 -10.61
N PRO A 104 -0.52 -13.63 -11.48
CA PRO A 104 -0.21 -13.40 -12.89
C PRO A 104 0.86 -12.31 -13.10
N ALA A 105 0.77 -11.22 -12.32
CA ALA A 105 1.76 -10.15 -12.37
C ALA A 105 3.14 -10.61 -11.86
N ALA A 106 3.17 -11.41 -10.79
CA ALA A 106 4.38 -12.01 -10.25
C ALA A 106 5.04 -12.96 -11.24
N LEU A 107 4.26 -13.81 -11.91
CA LEU A 107 4.74 -14.71 -12.96
C LEU A 107 5.37 -13.93 -14.12
N ASN A 108 4.74 -12.87 -14.58
CA ASN A 108 5.31 -12.03 -15.62
C ASN A 108 6.63 -11.38 -15.17
N ALA A 109 6.70 -10.92 -13.94
CA ALA A 109 7.89 -10.30 -13.37
C ALA A 109 8.99 -11.29 -13.00
N SER A 110 8.71 -12.59 -12.87
CA SER A 110 9.72 -13.63 -12.59
C SER A 110 10.80 -13.76 -13.67
N LYS A 111 10.58 -13.16 -14.84
CA LYS A 111 11.56 -13.11 -15.94
C LYS A 111 12.73 -12.15 -15.65
N ASN A 112 12.65 -11.32 -14.61
CA ASN A 112 13.74 -10.45 -14.21
C ASN A 112 14.95 -11.27 -13.76
N LYS A 113 16.12 -10.90 -14.26
CA LYS A 113 17.38 -11.52 -13.88
C LYS A 113 17.84 -10.99 -12.50
N VAL A 114 18.31 -11.90 -11.67
CA VAL A 114 18.97 -11.55 -10.41
C VAL A 114 20.30 -10.86 -10.71
N ALA A 115 20.53 -9.70 -10.13
CA ALA A 115 21.74 -8.93 -10.40
C ALA A 115 23.01 -9.75 -10.17
N GLY A 116 23.92 -9.67 -11.15
CA GLY A 116 25.17 -10.42 -11.14
C GLY A 116 25.06 -11.91 -11.53
N THR A 117 23.89 -12.35 -12.01
CA THR A 117 23.66 -13.75 -12.43
C THR A 117 22.82 -13.83 -13.70
N ASP A 118 22.81 -15.00 -14.35
CA ASP A 118 21.92 -15.33 -15.45
C ASP A 118 20.60 -15.98 -15.00
N GLN A 119 20.39 -16.09 -13.69
CA GLN A 119 19.21 -16.74 -13.14
C GLN A 119 18.04 -15.76 -13.03
N ASN A 120 16.85 -16.24 -13.32
CA ASN A 120 15.62 -15.51 -13.05
C ASN A 120 15.32 -15.52 -11.55
N ILE A 121 14.71 -14.44 -11.05
CA ILE A 121 14.24 -14.42 -9.66
C ILE A 121 13.14 -15.46 -9.46
N LYS A 122 13.24 -16.23 -8.37
CA LYS A 122 12.22 -17.22 -8.01
C LYS A 122 11.06 -16.54 -7.27
N ILE A 123 9.85 -16.79 -7.71
CA ILE A 123 8.64 -16.37 -6.97
C ILE A 123 8.18 -17.51 -6.05
N LEU A 124 7.93 -17.18 -4.81
CA LEU A 124 7.26 -18.03 -3.85
C LEU A 124 5.82 -17.55 -3.75
N TYR A 125 4.92 -18.36 -4.29
CA TYR A 125 3.49 -18.05 -4.28
C TYR A 125 2.88 -18.48 -2.95
N GLY A 126 2.28 -17.55 -2.24
CA GLY A 126 1.65 -17.74 -0.96
C GLY A 126 0.41 -16.87 -0.79
N CYS A 127 -0.27 -17.08 0.30
CA CYS A 127 -1.44 -16.30 0.67
C CYS A 127 -1.44 -16.19 2.20
N GLU A 128 -1.70 -15.02 2.72
CA GLU A 128 -1.93 -14.85 4.15
C GLU A 128 -3.33 -15.34 4.48
N GLY A 129 -3.40 -16.49 5.12
CA GLY A 129 -4.66 -17.11 5.49
C GLY A 129 -5.18 -16.60 6.84
N TYR A 130 -6.49 -16.46 6.94
CA TYR A 130 -7.16 -16.18 8.21
C TYR A 130 -7.62 -17.48 8.83
N TYR A 131 -7.01 -17.84 9.95
CA TYR A 131 -7.43 -19.01 10.72
C TYR A 131 -8.40 -18.61 11.82
N VAL A 132 -9.58 -19.18 11.79
CA VAL A 132 -10.59 -19.03 12.84
C VAL A 132 -10.84 -20.40 13.45
N ASN A 133 -10.66 -20.52 14.76
CA ASN A 133 -11.05 -21.72 15.48
C ASN A 133 -12.55 -21.62 15.81
N ASP A 134 -13.36 -22.32 15.04
CA ASP A 134 -14.81 -22.38 15.20
C ASP A 134 -15.29 -23.50 16.16
N VAL A 135 -14.34 -24.22 16.73
CA VAL A 135 -14.61 -25.29 17.70
C VAL A 135 -14.72 -24.75 19.13
N ASP A 136 -14.04 -23.63 19.42
CA ASP A 136 -14.13 -22.97 20.71
C ASP A 136 -15.36 -22.03 20.76
N ASP A 137 -15.88 -21.81 21.98
CA ASP A 137 -17.07 -20.99 22.31
C ASP A 137 -17.04 -19.50 21.86
N ARG A 138 -16.21 -19.15 20.89
CA ARG A 138 -16.14 -17.82 20.28
C ARG A 138 -17.06 -17.67 19.07
N ILE A 139 -18.18 -18.37 19.12
CA ILE A 139 -19.19 -18.27 18.07
C ILE A 139 -19.80 -16.87 18.16
N ALA A 140 -19.80 -16.18 17.01
CA ALA A 140 -20.44 -14.85 16.87
C ALA A 140 -21.98 -14.90 16.98
N VAL A 141 -22.53 -16.07 17.33
CA VAL A 141 -23.98 -16.28 17.48
C VAL A 141 -24.29 -16.54 18.94
N HIS A 142 -25.04 -15.64 19.55
CA HIS A 142 -25.54 -15.78 20.91
C HIS A 142 -27.06 -15.95 20.88
N GLY A 143 -27.54 -16.99 21.58
CA GLY A 143 -28.97 -17.31 21.68
C GLY A 143 -29.39 -18.54 20.88
N THR A 144 -30.67 -18.86 20.96
CA THR A 144 -31.27 -20.06 20.37
C THR A 144 -32.37 -19.76 19.35
N ALA A 145 -32.49 -18.51 18.92
CA ALA A 145 -33.49 -18.13 17.94
C ALA A 145 -33.17 -18.72 16.57
N SER A 146 -34.17 -19.33 15.94
CA SER A 146 -34.11 -19.83 14.57
C SER A 146 -35.24 -19.17 13.80
N LEU A 147 -34.85 -18.21 12.93
CA LEU A 147 -35.78 -17.50 12.06
C LEU A 147 -35.53 -17.92 10.61
N PRO A 148 -36.59 -18.07 9.81
CA PRO A 148 -36.44 -18.31 8.37
C PRO A 148 -35.88 -17.08 7.70
N LEU A 149 -35.15 -17.26 6.58
CA LEU A 149 -34.50 -16.15 5.85
C LEU A 149 -35.48 -15.17 5.20
N ASP A 150 -36.75 -15.56 5.02
CA ASP A 150 -37.84 -14.73 4.55
C ASP A 150 -38.60 -14.01 5.68
N GLY A 151 -38.08 -14.07 6.91
CA GLY A 151 -38.62 -13.37 8.06
C GLY A 151 -38.31 -11.87 8.07
N GLU A 152 -38.67 -11.25 9.19
CA GLU A 152 -38.32 -9.85 9.44
C GLU A 152 -36.91 -9.74 10.01
N PHE A 153 -36.08 -8.89 9.41
CA PHE A 153 -34.71 -8.61 9.85
C PHE A 153 -34.50 -7.11 10.05
N VAL A 154 -33.63 -6.78 10.98
CA VAL A 154 -33.08 -5.43 11.11
C VAL A 154 -31.65 -5.45 10.56
N ALA A 155 -31.43 -4.74 9.47
CA ALA A 155 -30.08 -4.41 9.02
C ALA A 155 -29.64 -3.12 9.69
N PHE A 156 -28.47 -3.12 10.33
CA PHE A 156 -27.96 -1.93 10.98
C PHE A 156 -26.46 -1.76 10.71
N ASP A 157 -26.01 -0.53 10.81
CA ASP A 157 -24.62 -0.13 10.69
C ASP A 157 -24.24 0.82 11.80
N LEU A 158 -22.97 0.87 12.17
CA LEU A 158 -22.46 1.66 13.28
C LEU A 158 -21.32 2.55 12.81
N GLU A 159 -21.41 3.85 13.10
CA GLU A 159 -20.26 4.74 13.06
C GLU A 159 -19.63 4.84 14.45
N THR A 160 -18.32 4.82 14.51
CA THR A 160 -17.57 4.78 15.76
C THR A 160 -16.39 5.75 15.74
N THR A 161 -15.84 6.05 16.91
CA THR A 161 -14.61 6.88 17.03
C THR A 161 -13.34 6.13 16.61
N GLY A 162 -13.41 4.80 16.42
CA GLY A 162 -12.32 3.93 15.99
C GLY A 162 -12.76 2.48 15.96
N LEU A 163 -11.80 1.53 15.83
CA LEU A 163 -12.07 0.10 15.62
C LEU A 163 -12.01 -0.75 16.88
N SER A 164 -11.74 -0.18 18.03
CA SER A 164 -11.62 -0.91 19.29
C SER A 164 -12.96 -1.00 20.02
N ALA A 165 -13.57 -2.17 20.06
CA ALA A 165 -14.78 -2.41 20.82
C ALA A 165 -14.66 -2.16 22.34
N GLN A 166 -13.44 -2.02 22.87
CA GLN A 166 -13.18 -1.77 24.29
C GLN A 166 -12.93 -0.30 24.64
N HIS A 167 -12.47 0.50 23.67
CA HIS A 167 -11.96 1.85 23.88
C HIS A 167 -12.66 2.92 23.06
N ASP A 168 -13.33 2.52 21.97
CA ASP A 168 -14.02 3.43 21.08
C ASP A 168 -15.52 3.48 21.37
N GLU A 169 -16.14 4.61 21.03
CA GLU A 169 -17.55 4.89 21.29
C GLU A 169 -18.35 4.85 19.98
N ILE A 170 -19.60 4.42 20.07
CA ILE A 170 -20.56 4.50 18.95
C ILE A 170 -21.03 5.94 18.84
N THR A 171 -20.88 6.54 17.66
CA THR A 171 -21.29 7.91 17.36
C THR A 171 -22.61 7.99 16.61
N GLU A 172 -22.93 6.96 15.80
CA GLU A 172 -24.16 6.88 15.04
C GLU A 172 -24.62 5.43 14.85
N ILE A 173 -25.92 5.20 14.83
CA ILE A 173 -26.55 3.91 14.52
C ILE A 173 -27.55 4.13 13.39
N GLY A 174 -27.27 3.57 12.22
CA GLY A 174 -28.21 3.49 11.10
C GLY A 174 -28.92 2.14 11.11
N ALA A 175 -30.24 2.09 10.96
CA ALA A 175 -30.97 0.83 10.94
C ALA A 175 -32.18 0.88 10.01
N VAL A 176 -32.44 -0.25 9.33
CA VAL A 176 -33.64 -0.45 8.50
C VAL A 176 -34.28 -1.81 8.81
N ILE A 177 -35.58 -1.89 8.72
CA ILE A 177 -36.33 -3.13 8.83
C ILE A 177 -36.56 -3.69 7.43
N LEU A 178 -36.14 -4.93 7.21
CA LEU A 178 -36.39 -5.70 6.00
C LEU A 178 -37.51 -6.69 6.24
N ARG A 179 -38.54 -6.71 5.36
CA ARG A 179 -39.65 -7.62 5.37
C ARG A 179 -39.86 -8.17 3.96
N ASP A 180 -40.07 -9.46 3.85
CA ASP A 180 -40.37 -10.13 2.58
C ASP A 180 -39.29 -9.91 1.49
N GLY A 181 -38.00 -9.71 1.90
CA GLY A 181 -36.89 -9.41 0.99
C GLY A 181 -36.84 -7.96 0.59
#